data_8bc0399019a377d5c7fcbd1215289c48
#
_entry.id   8bc0399019a377d5c7fcbd1215289c48
#
_cell.length_a   1.000
_cell.length_b   1.000
_cell.length_c   1.000
_cell.angle_alpha   90.00
_cell.angle_beta   90.00
_cell.angle_gamma   90.00
#
_symmetry.space_group_name_H-M   'P 1'
#
loop_
_entity.id
_entity.type
_entity.pdbx_description
1 polymer ?
#
loop_
_entity_poly.entity_id
_entity_poly.type
_entity_poly.pdbx_seq_one_letter_code
_entity_poly.pdbx_strand_id
1 'polypeptide(L)'
;MVSQKFLKEVPFKEVYIHGLVRDGEGEKMSKSKGNILDPIDIIDGIELEDLIDKRTANLINPNHKQKIVARTSKEYPSGIPPFGTDALRFTFCSLASGSRDINFDLKRVEGYRNFCNKLWNASRFIMLQCLSLIHI
;
A
#
# COMPACT_ATOMS: atom_id res chain seq x y z
N MET A 1 15.66 -8.74 -23.55
CA MET A 1 16.65 -8.49 -24.62
C MET A 1 18.10 -8.71 -24.14
N VAL A 2 18.53 -8.17 -22.99
CA VAL A 2 19.92 -8.38 -22.48
C VAL A 2 20.19 -9.87 -22.20
N SER A 3 19.31 -10.53 -21.47
CA SER A 3 19.39 -11.96 -21.16
C SER A 3 19.48 -12.81 -22.43
N GLN A 4 18.62 -12.56 -23.40
CA GLN A 4 18.61 -13.30 -24.66
C GLN A 4 19.92 -13.10 -25.48
N LYS A 5 20.54 -11.92 -25.38
CA LYS A 5 21.81 -11.63 -26.04
C LYS A 5 23.00 -12.37 -25.39
N PHE A 6 23.05 -12.41 -24.05
CA PHE A 6 24.20 -12.95 -23.32
C PHE A 6 24.00 -14.40 -22.88
N LEU A 7 22.81 -14.78 -22.45
CA LEU A 7 22.52 -16.13 -21.97
C LEU A 7 21.80 -17.00 -23.01
N LYS A 8 21.36 -16.40 -24.14
CA LYS A 8 20.59 -17.05 -25.21
C LYS A 8 19.28 -17.69 -24.75
N GLU A 9 18.80 -17.29 -23.57
CA GLU A 9 17.57 -17.80 -22.96
C GLU A 9 16.62 -16.68 -22.58
N VAL A 10 15.33 -16.96 -22.62
CA VAL A 10 14.29 -16.07 -22.07
C VAL A 10 14.31 -16.20 -20.54
N PRO A 11 14.48 -15.10 -19.78
CA PRO A 11 14.70 -15.15 -18.33
C PRO A 11 13.45 -15.52 -17.51
N PHE A 12 12.29 -15.60 -18.15
CA PHE A 12 11.02 -15.94 -17.51
C PHE A 12 10.19 -16.84 -18.39
N LYS A 13 9.46 -17.77 -17.77
CA LYS A 13 8.57 -18.73 -18.46
C LYS A 13 7.15 -18.19 -18.58
N GLU A 14 6.74 -17.37 -17.64
CA GLU A 14 5.38 -16.88 -17.55
C GLU A 14 5.38 -15.34 -17.44
N VAL A 15 4.39 -14.70 -18.05
CA VAL A 15 4.14 -13.26 -17.95
C VAL A 15 2.74 -13.07 -17.40
N TYR A 16 2.64 -12.59 -16.16
CA TYR A 16 1.37 -12.26 -15.54
C TYR A 16 1.06 -10.78 -15.71
N ILE A 17 -0.01 -10.47 -16.41
CA ILE A 17 -0.47 -9.09 -16.62
C ILE A 17 -1.49 -8.76 -15.53
N HIS A 18 -1.16 -7.76 -14.72
CA HIS A 18 -2.02 -7.29 -13.62
C HIS A 18 -2.52 -5.87 -13.89
N GLY A 19 -3.58 -5.45 -13.17
CA GLY A 19 -4.12 -4.11 -13.23
C GLY A 19 -3.15 -3.07 -12.62
N LEU A 20 -3.34 -1.81 -13.02
CA LEU A 20 -2.61 -0.68 -12.44
C LEU A 20 -3.22 -0.27 -11.11
N VAL A 21 -2.37 0.14 -10.16
CA VAL A 21 -2.82 0.76 -8.93
C VAL A 21 -3.07 2.25 -9.18
N ARG A 22 -4.30 2.68 -8.91
CA ARG A 22 -4.78 4.07 -9.02
C ARG A 22 -5.04 4.63 -7.63
N ASP A 23 -5.11 5.94 -7.50
CA ASP A 23 -5.51 6.59 -6.25
C ASP A 23 -7.00 6.36 -5.93
N GLY A 24 -7.46 6.85 -4.77
CA GLY A 24 -8.84 6.68 -4.32
C GLY A 24 -9.89 7.33 -5.25
N GLU A 25 -9.49 8.27 -6.10
CA GLU A 25 -10.34 8.92 -7.11
C GLU A 25 -10.28 8.19 -8.47
N GLY A 26 -9.51 7.11 -8.58
CA GLY A 26 -9.34 6.35 -9.82
C GLY A 26 -8.33 6.96 -10.80
N GLU A 27 -7.58 7.99 -10.38
CA GLU A 27 -6.56 8.62 -11.18
C GLU A 27 -5.24 7.85 -11.14
N LYS A 28 -4.50 7.86 -12.26
CA LYS A 28 -3.17 7.27 -12.30
C LYS A 28 -2.22 8.02 -11.37
N MET A 29 -1.55 7.29 -10.48
CA MET A 29 -0.54 7.86 -9.59
C MET A 29 0.68 8.35 -10.39
N SER A 30 1.12 9.58 -10.14
CA SER A 30 2.33 10.14 -10.74
C SER A 30 2.99 11.17 -9.82
N LYS A 31 4.33 11.27 -9.91
CA LYS A 31 5.10 12.27 -9.14
C LYS A 31 4.69 13.70 -9.47
N SER A 32 4.40 13.97 -10.75
CA SER A 32 3.98 15.31 -11.20
C SER A 32 2.60 15.73 -10.69
N LYS A 33 1.71 14.79 -10.40
CA LYS A 33 0.39 15.05 -9.80
C LYS A 33 0.44 15.11 -8.26
N GLY A 34 1.53 14.66 -7.63
CA GLY A 34 1.67 14.61 -6.18
C GLY A 34 0.69 13.66 -5.48
N ASN A 35 0.16 12.66 -6.20
CA ASN A 35 -0.81 11.69 -5.66
C ASN A 35 -0.23 10.30 -5.41
N ILE A 36 1.11 10.18 -5.38
CA ILE A 36 1.78 8.92 -5.05
C ILE A 36 1.70 8.68 -3.56
N LEU A 37 1.43 7.42 -3.21
CA LEU A 37 1.57 6.87 -1.87
C LEU A 37 2.73 5.87 -1.88
N ASP A 38 3.72 6.11 -1.00
CA ASP A 38 4.82 5.17 -0.81
C ASP A 38 4.32 3.99 0.05
N PRO A 39 4.53 2.74 -0.38
CA PRO A 39 4.19 1.58 0.45
C PRO A 39 4.81 1.60 1.85
N ILE A 40 6.02 2.14 2.00
CA ILE A 40 6.69 2.24 3.30
C ILE A 40 5.94 3.21 4.22
N ASP A 41 5.47 4.35 3.70
CA ASP A 41 4.69 5.32 4.47
C ASP A 41 3.35 4.74 4.94
N ILE A 42 2.80 3.76 4.22
CA ILE A 42 1.58 3.05 4.62
C ILE A 42 1.88 2.00 5.71
N ILE A 43 3.04 1.34 5.62
CA ILE A 43 3.47 0.31 6.56
C ILE A 43 3.83 0.92 7.91
N ASP A 44 4.70 1.93 7.90
CA ASP A 44 5.33 2.50 9.09
C ASP A 44 4.59 3.73 9.61
N GLY A 45 3.73 4.31 8.79
CA GLY A 45 3.08 5.60 9.04
C GLY A 45 3.96 6.78 8.63
N ILE A 46 3.33 7.93 8.42
CA ILE A 46 4.02 9.19 8.11
C ILE A 46 3.20 10.37 8.61
N GLU A 47 3.87 11.35 9.20
CA GLU A 47 3.25 12.61 9.63
C GLU A 47 2.86 13.47 8.43
N LEU A 48 1.89 14.38 8.63
CA LEU A 48 1.36 15.22 7.56
C LEU A 48 2.44 16.08 6.90
N GLU A 49 3.35 16.66 7.69
CA GLU A 49 4.41 17.55 7.19
C GLU A 49 5.36 16.81 6.27
N ASP A 50 5.85 15.65 6.69
CA ASP A 50 6.74 14.79 5.90
C ASP A 50 6.06 14.28 4.62
N LEU A 51 4.76 13.96 4.69
CA LEU A 51 3.97 13.53 3.53
C LEU A 51 3.84 14.66 2.50
N ILE A 52 3.61 15.90 2.96
CA ILE A 52 3.55 17.08 2.11
C ILE A 52 4.91 17.31 1.44
N ASP A 53 5.99 17.24 2.19
CA ASP A 53 7.33 17.42 1.66
C ASP A 53 7.68 16.37 0.61
N LYS A 54 7.44 15.10 0.87
CA LYS A 54 7.61 14.02 -0.12
C LYS A 54 6.81 14.25 -1.41
N ARG A 55 5.55 14.66 -1.29
CA ARG A 55 4.66 14.89 -2.44
C ARG A 55 5.03 16.12 -3.23
N THR A 56 5.69 17.11 -2.61
CA THR A 56 6.06 18.37 -3.25
C THR A 56 7.52 18.47 -3.69
N ALA A 57 8.41 17.57 -3.22
CA ALA A 57 9.85 17.61 -3.49
C ALA A 57 10.24 17.54 -4.98
N ASN A 58 9.44 16.87 -5.82
CA ASN A 58 9.74 16.63 -7.23
C ASN A 58 8.77 17.32 -8.19
N LEU A 59 8.18 18.44 -7.79
CA LEU A 59 7.25 19.18 -8.64
C LEU A 59 8.00 19.99 -9.70
N ILE A 60 7.65 19.73 -10.96
CA ILE A 60 8.17 20.49 -12.11
C ILE A 60 7.58 21.92 -12.12
N ASN A 61 6.35 22.09 -11.63
CA ASN A 61 5.65 23.38 -11.66
C ASN A 61 5.29 23.85 -10.23
N PRO A 62 5.91 24.96 -9.74
CA PRO A 62 5.67 25.49 -8.41
C PRO A 62 4.20 25.89 -8.13
N ASN A 63 3.47 26.27 -9.18
CA ASN A 63 2.07 26.71 -9.05
C ASN A 63 1.13 25.58 -8.59
N HIS A 64 1.54 24.30 -8.75
CA HIS A 64 0.75 23.17 -8.29
C HIS A 64 0.98 22.84 -6.80
N LYS A 65 2.03 23.39 -6.18
CA LYS A 65 2.39 23.11 -4.79
C LYS A 65 1.23 23.39 -3.82
N GLN A 66 0.65 24.58 -3.89
CA GLN A 66 -0.45 24.97 -2.99
C GLN A 66 -1.67 24.06 -3.14
N LYS A 67 -1.99 23.64 -4.36
CA LYS A 67 -3.12 22.75 -4.64
C LYS A 67 -2.87 21.34 -4.08
N ILE A 68 -1.64 20.83 -4.19
CA ILE A 68 -1.25 19.52 -3.66
C ILE A 68 -1.26 19.55 -2.12
N VAL A 69 -0.72 20.61 -1.51
CA VAL A 69 -0.75 20.79 -0.05
C VAL A 69 -2.18 20.80 0.47
N ALA A 70 -3.07 21.61 -0.13
CA ALA A 70 -4.47 21.71 0.28
C ALA A 70 -5.21 20.37 0.13
N ARG A 71 -4.96 19.64 -0.97
CA ARG A 71 -5.53 18.29 -1.20
C ARG A 71 -5.02 17.30 -0.17
N THR A 72 -3.70 17.26 0.07
CA THR A 72 -3.08 16.33 1.01
C THR A 72 -3.57 16.58 2.44
N SER A 73 -3.64 17.84 2.89
CA SER A 73 -4.14 18.17 4.22
C SER A 73 -5.63 17.86 4.41
N LYS A 74 -6.42 17.94 3.33
CA LYS A 74 -7.83 17.54 3.36
C LYS A 74 -8.01 16.01 3.41
N GLU A 75 -7.20 15.30 2.65
CA GLU A 75 -7.27 13.84 2.52
C GLU A 75 -6.66 13.12 3.73
N TYR A 76 -5.58 13.67 4.29
CA TYR A 76 -4.82 13.10 5.42
C TYR A 76 -4.55 14.16 6.50
N PRO A 77 -5.56 14.60 7.27
CA PRO A 77 -5.41 15.72 8.21
C PRO A 77 -4.38 15.48 9.34
N SER A 78 -4.12 14.23 9.68
CA SER A 78 -3.13 13.81 10.69
C SER A 78 -2.05 12.89 10.12
N GLY A 79 -1.80 12.97 8.79
CA GLY A 79 -0.89 12.03 8.13
C GLY A 79 -1.50 10.65 7.90
N ILE A 80 -0.65 9.65 7.71
CA ILE A 80 -1.05 8.25 7.49
C ILE A 80 -0.60 7.43 8.70
N PRO A 81 -1.53 6.81 9.46
CA PRO A 81 -1.14 5.96 10.58
C PRO A 81 -0.47 4.67 10.10
N PRO A 82 0.36 4.00 10.91
CA PRO A 82 0.98 2.74 10.56
C PRO A 82 -0.07 1.63 10.44
N PHE A 83 -0.12 0.98 9.30
CA PHE A 83 -1.03 -0.15 9.06
C PHE A 83 -0.35 -1.51 9.17
N GLY A 84 0.97 -1.55 8.99
CA GLY A 84 1.76 -2.77 8.97
C GLY A 84 1.80 -3.48 7.62
N THR A 85 2.82 -4.30 7.44
CA THR A 85 3.10 -5.01 6.18
C THR A 85 1.99 -5.97 5.79
N ASP A 86 1.45 -6.73 6.75
CA ASP A 86 0.45 -7.76 6.47
C ASP A 86 -0.87 -7.16 5.98
N ALA A 87 -1.31 -6.03 6.57
CA ALA A 87 -2.51 -5.33 6.14
C ALA A 87 -2.40 -4.86 4.69
N LEU A 88 -1.25 -4.28 4.32
CA LEU A 88 -1.00 -3.81 2.96
C LEU A 88 -0.96 -4.97 1.96
N ARG A 89 -0.21 -6.04 2.28
CA ARG A 89 -0.14 -7.24 1.42
C ARG A 89 -1.50 -7.90 1.24
N PHE A 90 -2.25 -8.04 2.32
CA PHE A 90 -3.60 -8.63 2.26
C PHE A 90 -4.53 -7.79 1.38
N THR A 91 -4.43 -6.45 1.49
CA THR A 91 -5.19 -5.54 0.63
C THR A 91 -4.91 -5.79 -0.84
N PHE A 92 -3.65 -5.85 -1.24
CA PHE A 92 -3.30 -6.12 -2.63
C PHE A 92 -3.71 -7.52 -3.08
N CYS A 93 -3.49 -8.55 -2.28
CA CYS A 93 -3.94 -9.90 -2.62
C CYS A 93 -5.45 -9.98 -2.83
N SER A 94 -6.22 -9.28 -2.01
CA SER A 94 -7.68 -9.22 -2.13
C SER A 94 -8.17 -8.46 -3.38
N LEU A 95 -7.45 -7.39 -3.76
CA LEU A 95 -7.83 -6.53 -4.89
C LEU A 95 -7.29 -7.01 -6.23
N ALA A 96 -6.19 -7.78 -6.24
CA ALA A 96 -5.52 -8.24 -7.44
C ALA A 96 -6.17 -9.49 -8.08
N SER A 97 -7.40 -9.82 -7.73
CA SER A 97 -8.12 -11.01 -8.22
C SER A 97 -8.53 -10.96 -9.71
N GLY A 98 -8.14 -9.92 -10.44
CA GLY A 98 -8.47 -9.77 -11.86
C GLY A 98 -7.56 -8.78 -12.58
N SER A 99 -7.73 -8.68 -13.89
CA SER A 99 -6.97 -7.77 -14.78
C SER A 99 -7.44 -6.30 -14.72
N ARG A 100 -8.36 -5.97 -13.83
CA ARG A 100 -8.89 -4.60 -13.68
C ARG A 100 -7.96 -3.72 -12.88
N ASP A 101 -7.98 -2.42 -13.17
CA ASP A 101 -7.27 -1.43 -12.37
C ASP A 101 -7.77 -1.44 -10.91
N ILE A 102 -6.84 -1.26 -9.99
CA ILE A 102 -7.08 -1.30 -8.55
C ILE A 102 -7.19 0.12 -8.04
N ASN A 103 -8.37 0.54 -7.61
CA ASN A 103 -8.54 1.80 -6.89
C ASN A 103 -8.13 1.59 -5.43
N PHE A 104 -6.99 2.17 -5.06
CA PHE A 104 -6.39 2.01 -3.75
C PHE A 104 -7.02 2.97 -2.74
N ASP A 105 -7.58 2.42 -1.65
CA ASP A 105 -8.21 3.17 -0.57
C ASP A 105 -7.64 2.72 0.79
N LEU A 106 -7.13 3.68 1.57
CA LEU A 106 -6.58 3.40 2.91
C LEU A 106 -7.61 2.83 3.89
N LYS A 107 -8.90 3.15 3.73
CA LYS A 107 -9.97 2.55 4.55
C LYS A 107 -10.04 1.03 4.39
N ARG A 108 -9.73 0.52 3.20
CA ARG A 108 -9.63 -0.93 2.98
C ARG A 108 -8.42 -1.52 3.69
N VAL A 109 -7.28 -0.83 3.66
CA VAL A 109 -6.07 -1.26 4.39
C VAL A 109 -6.36 -1.35 5.89
N GLU A 110 -7.06 -0.36 6.44
CA GLU A 110 -7.50 -0.38 7.85
C GLU A 110 -8.41 -1.57 8.15
N GLY A 111 -9.38 -1.84 7.27
CA GLY A 111 -10.27 -3.01 7.40
C GLY A 111 -9.49 -4.32 7.43
N TYR A 112 -8.51 -4.49 6.55
CA TYR A 112 -7.67 -5.69 6.52
C TYR A 112 -6.68 -5.76 7.68
N ARG A 113 -6.16 -4.63 8.21
CA ARG A 113 -5.41 -4.60 9.46
C ARG A 113 -6.25 -5.18 10.61
N ASN A 114 -7.49 -4.72 10.73
CA ASN A 114 -8.40 -5.21 11.77
C ASN A 114 -8.72 -6.71 11.59
N PHE A 115 -8.83 -7.18 10.36
CA PHE A 115 -9.01 -8.60 10.06
C PHE A 115 -7.76 -9.43 10.44
N CYS A 116 -6.57 -9.00 10.08
CA CYS A 116 -5.31 -9.65 10.48
C CYS A 116 -5.19 -9.73 12.02
N ASN A 117 -5.55 -8.66 12.73
CA ASN A 117 -5.57 -8.64 14.19
C ASN A 117 -6.58 -9.65 14.77
N LYS A 118 -7.75 -9.82 14.15
CA LYS A 118 -8.72 -10.86 14.57
C LYS A 118 -8.14 -12.25 14.42
N LEU A 119 -7.50 -12.54 13.29
CA LEU A 119 -6.85 -13.84 13.05
C LEU A 119 -5.75 -14.11 14.08
N TRP A 120 -4.91 -13.12 14.34
CA TRP A 120 -3.85 -13.23 15.34
C TRP A 120 -4.40 -13.49 16.73
N ASN A 121 -5.38 -12.73 17.17
CA ASN A 121 -6.00 -12.88 18.50
C ASN A 121 -6.71 -14.23 18.65
N ALA A 122 -7.41 -14.71 17.62
CA ALA A 122 -8.05 -16.02 17.62
C ALA A 122 -7.00 -17.15 17.74
N SER A 123 -5.93 -17.06 16.94
CA SER A 123 -4.84 -18.04 17.00
C SER A 123 -4.16 -18.04 18.36
N ARG A 124 -3.86 -16.85 18.90
CA ARG A 124 -3.28 -16.70 20.23
C ARG A 124 -4.16 -17.30 21.32
N PHE A 125 -5.48 -17.06 21.24
CA PHE A 125 -6.44 -17.63 22.19
C PHE A 125 -6.42 -19.16 22.16
N ILE A 126 -6.46 -19.75 20.97
CA ILE A 126 -6.40 -21.22 20.82
C ILE A 126 -5.08 -21.77 21.38
N MET A 127 -3.95 -21.15 21.05
CA MET A 127 -2.64 -21.59 21.55
C MET A 127 -2.56 -21.54 23.08
N LEU A 128 -3.08 -20.50 23.72
CA LEU A 128 -3.11 -20.38 25.17
C LEU A 128 -3.98 -21.48 25.82
N GLN A 129 -5.11 -21.82 25.21
CA GLN A 129 -5.98 -22.90 25.71
C GLN A 129 -5.31 -24.27 25.52
N CYS A 130 -4.66 -24.53 24.40
CA CYS A 130 -3.95 -25.79 24.16
C CYS A 130 -2.76 -25.96 25.14
N LEU A 131 -2.01 -24.90 25.44
CA LEU A 131 -0.92 -24.95 26.42
C LEU A 131 -1.44 -25.19 27.84
N SER A 132 -2.61 -24.65 28.18
CA SER A 132 -3.27 -24.89 29.46
C SER A 132 -3.67 -26.37 29.65
N LEU A 133 -4.03 -27.08 28.59
CA LEU A 133 -4.40 -28.51 28.65
C LEU A 133 -3.21 -29.47 28.76
N ILE A 134 -2.00 -29.00 28.42
CA ILE A 134 -0.77 -29.83 28.54
C ILE A 134 -0.25 -29.83 29.98
N HIS A 135 -0.73 -28.94 30.84
CA HIS A 135 -0.33 -28.86 32.26
C HIS A 135 -1.31 -29.54 33.24
N ILE A 136 -2.30 -30.29 32.72
CA ILE A 136 -3.11 -31.23 33.50
C ILE A 136 -2.59 -32.63 33.22
#